data_1bfd6bb05f48111e8fba3816d8f0c344
#
_entry.id   1bfd6bb05f48111e8fba3816d8f0c344
#
_cell.length_a   1.000
_cell.length_b   1.000
_cell.length_c   1.000
_cell.angle_alpha   90.00
_cell.angle_beta   90.00
_cell.angle_gamma   90.00
#
_symmetry.space_group_name_H-M   'P 1'
#
loop_
_entity.id
_entity.type
_entity.pdbx_description
1 polymer ?
#
loop_
_entity_poly.entity_id
_entity_poly.type
_entity_poly.pdbx_seq_one_letter_code
_entity_poly.pdbx_strand_id
1 'polypeptide(L)'
;MKHYLIIGSGLIGRLTSWRLIQAGHAVTILSSDDKAGTDSAGFIAASMIAPFTEAVTADRSIRDLGIQSQALWDKWLPELDKPVFYPKTGTLVVAHEGDKAELARYQRRAAHILDADDYQKIDAKQLQNLSPELAENFQSALYFPEESCLDNRQFYQQVGEFLTKHTNWQTIEPIETLTNATLEQLCQQTLGHSLNKFTSVIDCRGNGSKADLKDLRGVRGEVLRVYAPEVNLQQCVRLMHPRYPLYLAPRPDHQYVIGATVIESEDRSPVSVRSAMELLSALYSIHRGFAEARVLEMRAHCRPALPDHLPTIRQQEWGYQINGLYRHGYLLGPVMVEQLLTKLSEQTDSGVRYAS
;
A
#
# COMPACT_ATOMS: atom_id res chain seq x y z
N MET A 1 10.03 27.04 10.57
CA MET A 1 9.07 26.51 9.56
C MET A 1 9.85 26.38 8.24
N LYS A 2 9.90 25.20 7.62
CA LYS A 2 10.52 24.94 6.31
C LYS A 2 9.42 24.77 5.28
N HIS A 3 9.77 24.84 3.99
CA HIS A 3 8.83 24.63 2.90
C HIS A 3 9.34 23.51 1.98
N TYR A 4 8.52 22.50 1.75
CA TYR A 4 8.85 21.33 0.93
C TYR A 4 7.99 21.27 -0.33
N LEU A 5 8.58 20.83 -1.43
CA LEU A 5 7.89 20.58 -2.68
C LEU A 5 7.75 19.04 -2.85
N ILE A 6 6.51 18.56 -2.96
CA ILE A 6 6.20 17.15 -3.17
C ILE A 6 5.78 16.97 -4.63
N ILE A 7 6.43 16.07 -5.35
CA ILE A 7 6.07 15.70 -6.72
C ILE A 7 5.41 14.32 -6.71
N GLY A 8 4.12 14.31 -7.02
CA GLY A 8 3.28 13.12 -6.97
C GLY A 8 2.45 13.00 -5.68
N SER A 9 1.15 12.72 -5.84
CA SER A 9 0.15 12.63 -4.77
C SER A 9 -0.42 11.22 -4.57
N GLY A 10 0.32 10.18 -4.93
CA GLY A 10 0.02 8.81 -4.57
C GLY A 10 0.16 8.58 -3.05
N LEU A 11 0.12 7.33 -2.61
CA LEU A 11 0.18 6.98 -1.18
C LEU A 11 1.34 7.67 -0.45
N ILE A 12 2.56 7.59 -1.00
CA ILE A 12 3.75 8.13 -0.35
C ILE A 12 3.74 9.66 -0.34
N GLY A 13 3.33 10.31 -1.43
CA GLY A 13 3.20 11.76 -1.46
C GLY A 13 2.18 12.29 -0.44
N ARG A 14 1.06 11.59 -0.27
CA ARG A 14 0.04 11.92 0.75
C ARG A 14 0.57 11.73 2.16
N LEU A 15 1.20 10.60 2.46
CA LEU A 15 1.79 10.34 3.77
C LEU A 15 2.88 11.35 4.12
N THR A 16 3.81 11.60 3.20
CA THR A 16 4.90 12.56 3.39
C THR A 16 4.37 13.97 3.62
N SER A 17 3.42 14.43 2.79
CA SER A 17 2.81 15.75 2.93
C SER A 17 2.09 15.90 4.27
N TRP A 18 1.28 14.91 4.64
CA TRP A 18 0.56 14.91 5.90
C TRP A 18 1.53 15.01 7.09
N ARG A 19 2.55 14.17 7.14
CA ARG A 19 3.52 14.16 8.26
C ARG A 19 4.38 15.42 8.33
N LEU A 20 4.76 16.02 7.19
CA LEU A 20 5.46 17.30 7.16
C LEU A 20 4.62 18.45 7.72
N ILE A 21 3.33 18.48 7.40
CA ILE A 21 2.40 19.49 7.93
C ILE A 21 2.22 19.31 9.44
N GLN A 22 2.05 18.07 9.92
CA GLN A 22 1.95 17.76 11.34
C GLN A 22 3.23 18.13 12.11
N ALA A 23 4.38 18.11 11.44
CA ALA A 23 5.66 18.59 11.98
C ALA A 23 5.83 20.14 11.90
N GLY A 24 4.80 20.87 11.48
CA GLY A 24 4.80 22.35 11.43
C GLY A 24 5.50 22.93 10.20
N HIS A 25 5.60 22.17 9.11
CA HIS A 25 6.22 22.62 7.86
C HIS A 25 5.17 23.01 6.82
N ALA A 26 5.54 23.91 5.90
CA ALA A 26 4.74 24.23 4.72
C ALA A 26 5.00 23.18 3.62
N VAL A 27 3.95 22.84 2.86
CA VAL A 27 4.01 21.89 1.77
C VAL A 27 3.31 22.43 0.54
N THR A 28 3.96 22.30 -0.62
CA THR A 28 3.35 22.44 -1.94
C THR A 28 3.35 21.08 -2.61
N ILE A 29 2.22 20.69 -3.23
CA ILE A 29 2.08 19.42 -3.95
C ILE A 29 1.86 19.72 -5.43
N LEU A 30 2.67 19.12 -6.30
CA LEU A 30 2.47 19.09 -7.75
C LEU A 30 2.26 17.64 -8.19
N SER A 31 1.15 17.34 -8.83
CA SER A 31 0.81 15.98 -9.23
C SER A 31 0.04 15.92 -10.52
N SER A 32 0.26 14.90 -11.33
CA SER A 32 -0.52 14.62 -12.53
C SER A 32 -1.83 13.86 -12.24
N ASP A 33 -2.02 13.35 -11.02
CA ASP A 33 -3.26 12.70 -10.61
C ASP A 33 -4.26 13.72 -10.03
N ASP A 34 -5.53 13.38 -10.02
CA ASP A 34 -6.57 14.18 -9.40
C ASP A 34 -6.42 14.21 -7.85
N LYS A 35 -7.11 15.13 -7.19
CA LYS A 35 -7.06 15.24 -5.72
C LYS A 35 -7.69 14.05 -5.01
N ALA A 36 -8.54 13.28 -5.67
CA ALA A 36 -9.06 12.01 -5.15
C ALA A 36 -8.00 10.90 -5.22
N GLY A 37 -7.03 11.02 -6.12
CA GLY A 37 -5.92 10.07 -6.27
C GLY A 37 -6.32 8.80 -7.01
N THR A 38 -7.32 8.90 -7.89
CA THR A 38 -7.97 7.74 -8.51
C THR A 38 -7.06 6.96 -9.47
N ASP A 39 -5.99 7.59 -9.97
CA ASP A 39 -4.99 6.98 -10.85
C ASP A 39 -3.70 6.61 -10.10
N SER A 40 -3.79 6.25 -8.82
CA SER A 40 -2.63 5.78 -8.06
C SER A 40 -2.77 4.31 -7.66
N ALA A 41 -1.63 3.60 -7.62
CA ALA A 41 -1.58 2.21 -7.16
C ALA A 41 -2.14 2.05 -5.73
N GLY A 42 -1.92 3.03 -4.85
CA GLY A 42 -2.41 3.02 -3.49
C GLY A 42 -3.93 3.12 -3.39
N PHE A 43 -4.59 3.87 -4.28
CA PHE A 43 -6.04 3.97 -4.32
C PHE A 43 -6.73 2.65 -4.73
N ILE A 44 -6.04 1.84 -5.54
CA ILE A 44 -6.57 0.56 -6.05
C ILE A 44 -6.25 -0.60 -5.12
N ALA A 45 -5.17 -0.51 -4.34
CA ALA A 45 -4.65 -1.57 -3.49
C ALA A 45 -5.69 -2.12 -2.49
N ALA A 46 -5.53 -3.38 -2.09
CA ALA A 46 -6.28 -3.95 -0.97
C ALA A 46 -5.78 -3.51 0.42
N SER A 47 -4.65 -2.80 0.46
CA SER A 47 -4.12 -2.14 1.66
C SER A 47 -4.02 -3.03 2.90
N MET A 48 -3.53 -4.24 2.71
CA MET A 48 -3.21 -5.13 3.83
C MET A 48 -1.99 -4.59 4.59
N ILE A 49 -2.06 -4.67 5.91
CA ILE A 49 -0.97 -4.35 6.84
C ILE A 49 -0.64 -5.67 7.53
N ALA A 50 0.19 -6.45 6.85
CA ALA A 50 0.35 -7.88 7.09
C ALA A 50 1.85 -8.25 7.13
N PRO A 51 2.59 -7.81 8.18
CA PRO A 51 4.05 -7.96 8.23
C PRO A 51 4.49 -9.41 8.24
N PHE A 52 3.77 -10.28 8.91
CA PHE A 52 4.16 -11.68 9.10
C PHE A 52 3.88 -12.50 7.83
N THR A 53 2.67 -12.43 7.30
CA THR A 53 2.31 -13.20 6.09
C THR A 53 3.08 -12.74 4.86
N GLU A 54 3.43 -11.46 4.76
CA GLU A 54 4.26 -10.95 3.66
C GLU A 54 5.72 -11.39 3.80
N ALA A 55 6.30 -11.39 5.01
CA ALA A 55 7.67 -11.85 5.26
C ALA A 55 7.90 -13.30 4.84
N VAL A 56 6.92 -14.18 5.04
CA VAL A 56 7.01 -15.59 4.61
C VAL A 56 7.28 -15.74 3.11
N THR A 57 6.81 -14.81 2.30
CA THR A 57 6.97 -14.85 0.83
C THR A 57 7.98 -13.87 0.28
N ALA A 58 8.52 -12.98 1.11
CA ALA A 58 9.49 -11.95 0.73
C ALA A 58 10.79 -12.10 1.54
N ASP A 59 11.12 -11.12 2.36
CA ASP A 59 12.32 -11.06 3.18
C ASP A 59 11.96 -10.75 4.63
N ARG A 60 12.78 -11.22 5.60
CA ARG A 60 12.55 -10.98 7.03
C ARG A 60 12.50 -9.49 7.39
N SER A 61 13.22 -8.65 6.67
CA SER A 61 13.18 -7.19 6.88
C SER A 61 11.78 -6.60 6.69
N ILE A 62 10.94 -7.23 5.87
CA ILE A 62 9.54 -6.82 5.68
C ILE A 62 8.74 -6.97 6.98
N ARG A 63 9.00 -8.05 7.77
CA ARG A 63 8.40 -8.23 9.09
C ARG A 63 8.78 -7.07 10.03
N ASP A 64 10.08 -6.83 10.16
CA ASP A 64 10.59 -5.90 11.15
C ASP A 64 10.21 -4.44 10.83
N LEU A 65 10.29 -4.04 9.55
CA LEU A 65 9.81 -2.74 9.08
C LEU A 65 8.28 -2.63 9.14
N GLY A 66 7.57 -3.72 8.85
CA GLY A 66 6.12 -3.77 8.89
C GLY A 66 5.56 -3.59 10.29
N ILE A 67 6.17 -4.20 11.31
CA ILE A 67 5.81 -4.01 12.73
C ILE A 67 6.00 -2.54 13.14
N GLN A 68 7.11 -1.91 12.74
CA GLN A 68 7.31 -0.48 12.99
C GLN A 68 6.24 0.37 12.30
N SER A 69 5.87 0.04 11.06
CA SER A 69 4.80 0.71 10.34
C SER A 69 3.43 0.56 11.01
N GLN A 70 3.11 -0.61 11.56
CA GLN A 70 1.86 -0.81 12.30
C GLN A 70 1.76 0.14 13.50
N ALA A 71 2.84 0.27 14.29
CA ALA A 71 2.89 1.21 15.41
C ALA A 71 2.71 2.67 14.94
N LEU A 72 3.23 3.02 13.75
CA LEU A 72 3.03 4.34 13.16
C LEU A 72 1.58 4.53 12.69
N TRP A 73 0.94 3.53 12.07
CA TRP A 73 -0.48 3.61 11.73
C TRP A 73 -1.35 3.81 12.97
N ASP A 74 -1.09 3.07 14.06
CA ASP A 74 -1.79 3.23 15.34
C ASP A 74 -1.70 4.63 15.91
N LYS A 75 -0.53 5.26 15.75
CA LYS A 75 -0.27 6.62 16.20
C LYS A 75 -0.90 7.68 15.29
N TRP A 76 -0.82 7.50 13.97
CA TRP A 76 -1.17 8.54 13.01
C TRP A 76 -2.66 8.58 12.64
N LEU A 77 -3.31 7.42 12.49
CA LEU A 77 -4.72 7.39 12.07
C LEU A 77 -5.67 8.16 13.00
N PRO A 78 -5.49 8.14 14.34
CA PRO A 78 -6.30 8.95 15.26
C PRO A 78 -6.14 10.47 15.10
N GLU A 79 -5.11 10.94 14.40
CA GLU A 79 -4.90 12.37 14.12
C GLU A 79 -5.82 12.89 12.98
N LEU A 80 -6.52 12.02 12.26
CA LEU A 80 -7.45 12.39 11.20
C LEU A 80 -8.81 12.80 11.78
N ASP A 81 -9.49 13.73 11.11
CA ASP A 81 -10.78 14.28 11.55
C ASP A 81 -11.87 13.23 11.72
N LYS A 82 -11.85 12.19 10.90
CA LYS A 82 -12.80 11.06 10.95
C LYS A 82 -12.04 9.74 10.99
N PRO A 83 -12.58 8.74 11.67
CA PRO A 83 -11.95 7.43 11.75
C PRO A 83 -11.83 6.79 10.36
N VAL A 84 -10.73 6.10 10.15
CA VAL A 84 -10.51 5.22 9.00
C VAL A 84 -10.66 3.78 9.47
N PHE A 85 -11.40 2.97 8.74
CA PHE A 85 -11.55 1.55 9.05
C PHE A 85 -10.18 0.85 9.03
N TYR A 86 -9.78 0.38 10.20
CA TYR A 86 -8.50 -0.29 10.46
C TYR A 86 -8.69 -1.35 11.54
N PRO A 87 -9.35 -2.49 11.21
CA PRO A 87 -9.62 -3.54 12.18
C PRO A 87 -8.36 -4.36 12.45
N LYS A 88 -8.11 -4.65 13.73
CA LYS A 88 -7.05 -5.57 14.17
C LYS A 88 -7.65 -6.95 14.43
N THR A 89 -8.15 -7.58 13.40
CA THR A 89 -8.85 -8.87 13.47
C THR A 89 -7.99 -10.04 13.01
N GLY A 90 -6.77 -9.75 12.56
CA GLY A 90 -5.82 -10.75 12.10
C GLY A 90 -6.05 -11.20 10.65
N THR A 91 -5.14 -12.09 10.23
CA THR A 91 -5.19 -12.76 8.92
C THR A 91 -5.26 -14.26 9.10
N LEU A 92 -6.15 -14.91 8.35
CA LEU A 92 -6.27 -16.36 8.26
C LEU A 92 -5.69 -16.85 6.93
N VAL A 93 -4.66 -17.69 6.99
CA VAL A 93 -4.10 -18.36 5.81
C VAL A 93 -4.72 -19.75 5.72
N VAL A 94 -5.46 -19.98 4.64
CA VAL A 94 -6.25 -21.20 4.42
C VAL A 94 -5.91 -21.85 3.09
N ALA A 95 -6.21 -23.12 2.94
CA ALA A 95 -6.14 -23.85 1.68
C ALA A 95 -7.30 -24.84 1.57
N HIS A 96 -7.81 -25.04 0.35
CA HIS A 96 -8.73 -26.12 0.07
C HIS A 96 -8.07 -27.49 0.26
N GLU A 97 -8.87 -28.54 0.41
CA GLU A 97 -8.40 -29.91 0.65
C GLU A 97 -7.34 -30.34 -0.38
N GLY A 98 -7.57 -30.02 -1.67
CA GLY A 98 -6.62 -30.34 -2.76
C GLY A 98 -5.30 -29.57 -2.70
N ASP A 99 -5.25 -28.45 -1.97
CA ASP A 99 -4.10 -27.54 -1.90
C ASP A 99 -3.40 -27.56 -0.52
N LYS A 100 -3.71 -28.53 0.34
CA LYS A 100 -3.10 -28.66 1.68
C LYS A 100 -1.56 -28.72 1.65
N ALA A 101 -0.99 -29.24 0.57
CA ALA A 101 0.46 -29.30 0.40
C ALA A 101 1.08 -27.88 0.31
N GLU A 102 0.36 -26.90 -0.30
CA GLU A 102 0.78 -25.51 -0.37
C GLU A 102 0.74 -24.84 1.00
N LEU A 103 -0.33 -25.06 1.79
CA LEU A 103 -0.40 -24.58 3.16
C LEU A 103 0.71 -25.16 4.04
N ALA A 104 0.99 -26.45 3.90
CA ALA A 104 2.07 -27.11 4.64
C ALA A 104 3.46 -26.56 4.23
N ARG A 105 3.68 -26.26 2.94
CA ARG A 105 4.90 -25.60 2.45
C ARG A 105 5.03 -24.20 3.00
N TYR A 106 3.95 -23.42 2.97
CA TYR A 106 3.90 -22.07 3.54
C TYR A 106 4.21 -22.10 5.04
N GLN A 107 3.61 -23.03 5.79
CA GLN A 107 3.85 -23.21 7.21
C GLN A 107 5.32 -23.55 7.54
N ARG A 108 5.98 -24.42 6.75
CA ARG A 108 7.42 -24.71 6.95
C ARG A 108 8.27 -23.45 6.75
N ARG A 109 7.94 -22.63 5.75
CA ARG A 109 8.65 -21.36 5.53
C ARG A 109 8.38 -20.38 6.66
N ALA A 110 7.14 -20.26 7.14
CA ALA A 110 6.78 -19.44 8.28
C ALA A 110 7.60 -19.83 9.52
N ALA A 111 7.67 -21.11 9.84
CA ALA A 111 8.44 -21.63 10.99
C ALA A 111 9.96 -21.38 10.89
N HIS A 112 10.47 -21.11 9.68
CA HIS A 112 11.89 -20.78 9.47
C HIS A 112 12.18 -19.26 9.56
N ILE A 113 11.21 -18.43 9.21
CA ILE A 113 11.38 -16.97 9.06
C ILE A 113 10.84 -16.22 10.27
N LEU A 114 9.73 -16.71 10.86
CA LEU A 114 8.97 -16.06 11.92
C LEU A 114 9.27 -16.68 13.28
N ASP A 115 9.01 -15.91 14.33
CA ASP A 115 9.06 -16.38 15.69
C ASP A 115 7.79 -17.21 16.04
N ALA A 116 7.88 -18.06 17.05
CA ALA A 116 6.79 -18.98 17.40
C ALA A 116 5.48 -18.27 17.80
N ASP A 117 5.58 -17.08 18.35
CA ASP A 117 4.47 -16.26 18.82
C ASP A 117 3.84 -15.38 17.70
N ASP A 118 4.46 -15.29 16.53
CA ASP A 118 3.96 -14.49 15.44
C ASP A 118 2.69 -15.05 14.79
N TYR A 119 2.43 -16.36 14.97
CA TYR A 119 1.25 -17.01 14.41
C TYR A 119 0.81 -18.26 15.19
N GLN A 120 -0.43 -18.65 14.99
CA GLN A 120 -1.04 -19.81 15.62
C GLN A 120 -1.50 -20.79 14.54
N LYS A 121 -1.31 -22.10 14.81
CA LYS A 121 -1.96 -23.16 14.03
C LYS A 121 -3.30 -23.43 14.66
N ILE A 122 -4.37 -23.28 13.91
CA ILE A 122 -5.71 -23.50 14.41
C ILE A 122 -6.38 -24.66 13.68
N ASP A 123 -7.04 -25.50 14.45
CA ASP A 123 -7.83 -26.64 13.97
C ASP A 123 -9.26 -26.22 13.61
N ALA A 124 -10.06 -27.17 13.15
CA ALA A 124 -11.44 -26.92 12.73
C ALA A 124 -12.32 -26.33 13.86
N LYS A 125 -12.14 -26.77 15.11
CA LYS A 125 -12.91 -26.26 16.26
C LYS A 125 -12.52 -24.82 16.60
N GLN A 126 -11.23 -24.53 16.59
CA GLN A 126 -10.71 -23.17 16.80
C GLN A 126 -11.13 -22.24 15.66
N LEU A 127 -11.08 -22.72 14.40
CA LEU A 127 -11.55 -21.97 13.25
C LEU A 127 -13.06 -21.69 13.32
N GLN A 128 -13.87 -22.68 13.74
CA GLN A 128 -15.30 -22.51 13.96
C GLN A 128 -15.62 -21.41 14.99
N ASN A 129 -14.80 -21.28 16.02
CA ASN A 129 -14.99 -20.24 17.03
C ASN A 129 -14.54 -18.85 16.55
N LEU A 130 -13.46 -18.79 15.75
CA LEU A 130 -12.87 -17.54 15.30
C LEU A 130 -13.57 -16.97 14.05
N SER A 131 -13.89 -17.83 13.11
CA SER A 131 -14.49 -17.48 11.81
C SER A 131 -15.43 -18.61 11.35
N PRO A 132 -16.67 -18.67 11.89
CA PRO A 132 -17.62 -19.74 11.59
C PRO A 132 -17.85 -19.93 10.08
N GLU A 133 -17.91 -18.85 9.34
CA GLU A 133 -18.15 -18.87 7.89
C GLU A 133 -16.99 -19.54 7.11
N LEU A 134 -15.75 -19.37 7.54
CA LEU A 134 -14.62 -20.07 6.92
C LEU A 134 -14.58 -21.54 7.29
N ALA A 135 -15.03 -21.90 8.48
CA ALA A 135 -15.05 -23.28 8.95
C ALA A 135 -16.01 -24.19 8.13
N GLU A 136 -16.94 -23.60 7.37
CA GLU A 136 -17.76 -24.37 6.43
C GLU A 136 -16.93 -25.01 5.30
N ASN A 137 -15.85 -24.34 4.87
CA ASN A 137 -15.04 -24.77 3.72
C ASN A 137 -13.62 -25.20 4.08
N PHE A 138 -13.14 -24.86 5.30
CA PHE A 138 -11.75 -25.11 5.71
C PHE A 138 -11.68 -25.81 7.05
N GLN A 139 -10.78 -26.79 7.18
CA GLN A 139 -10.61 -27.61 8.37
C GLN A 139 -9.44 -27.15 9.26
N SER A 140 -8.63 -26.25 8.81
CA SER A 140 -7.49 -25.68 9.55
C SER A 140 -7.03 -24.39 8.91
N ALA A 141 -6.33 -23.57 9.68
CA ALA A 141 -5.68 -22.35 9.18
C ALA A 141 -4.40 -22.06 9.95
N LEU A 142 -3.60 -21.15 9.40
CA LEU A 142 -2.61 -20.38 10.18
C LEU A 142 -3.22 -19.03 10.48
N TYR A 143 -3.27 -18.66 11.74
CA TYR A 143 -3.83 -17.39 12.20
C TYR A 143 -2.72 -16.45 12.63
N PHE A 144 -2.73 -15.23 12.11
CA PHE A 144 -1.79 -14.15 12.40
C PHE A 144 -2.53 -13.01 13.09
N PRO A 145 -2.62 -13.02 14.44
CA PRO A 145 -3.53 -12.16 15.21
C PRO A 145 -3.21 -10.65 15.05
N GLU A 146 -1.95 -10.30 14.93
CA GLU A 146 -1.49 -8.91 14.90
C GLU A 146 -1.60 -8.24 13.51
N GLU A 147 -2.09 -8.96 12.50
CA GLU A 147 -2.28 -8.39 11.17
C GLU A 147 -3.62 -7.66 11.03
N SER A 148 -3.68 -6.77 10.04
CA SER A 148 -4.85 -5.94 9.78
C SER A 148 -4.96 -5.57 8.30
N CYS A 149 -5.99 -4.81 7.98
CA CYS A 149 -6.12 -4.08 6.73
C CYS A 149 -6.69 -2.69 6.99
N LEU A 150 -6.48 -1.78 6.05
CA LEU A 150 -6.95 -0.40 6.15
C LEU A 150 -7.90 -0.11 4.99
N ASP A 151 -8.99 0.63 5.21
CA ASP A 151 -9.78 1.13 4.08
C ASP A 151 -9.03 2.26 3.38
N ASN A 152 -8.40 1.90 2.26
CA ASN A 152 -7.63 2.83 1.44
C ASN A 152 -8.46 3.98 0.88
N ARG A 153 -9.76 3.78 0.62
CA ARG A 153 -10.65 4.83 0.08
C ARG A 153 -10.96 5.86 1.14
N GLN A 154 -11.32 5.42 2.35
CA GLN A 154 -11.50 6.32 3.49
C GLN A 154 -10.21 7.08 3.79
N PHE A 155 -9.06 6.40 3.81
CA PHE A 155 -7.76 7.03 4.03
C PHE A 155 -7.46 8.11 2.97
N TYR A 156 -7.62 7.79 1.67
CA TYR A 156 -7.39 8.76 0.59
C TYR A 156 -8.31 9.97 0.69
N GLN A 157 -9.57 9.74 1.03
CA GLN A 157 -10.53 10.82 1.22
C GLN A 157 -10.10 11.71 2.40
N GLN A 158 -9.87 11.14 3.59
CA GLN A 158 -9.54 11.91 4.79
C GLN A 158 -8.24 12.71 4.62
N VAL A 159 -7.18 12.06 4.16
CA VAL A 159 -5.90 12.74 3.92
C VAL A 159 -6.01 13.73 2.76
N GLY A 160 -6.76 13.41 1.70
CA GLY A 160 -7.01 14.32 0.59
C GLY A 160 -7.74 15.61 1.01
N GLU A 161 -8.78 15.48 1.83
CA GLU A 161 -9.51 16.62 2.41
C GLU A 161 -8.59 17.48 3.30
N PHE A 162 -7.79 16.85 4.16
CA PHE A 162 -6.80 17.52 4.99
C PHE A 162 -5.77 18.28 4.14
N LEU A 163 -5.13 17.62 3.16
CA LEU A 163 -4.10 18.22 2.33
C LEU A 163 -4.65 19.37 1.48
N THR A 164 -5.88 19.26 0.98
CA THR A 164 -6.51 20.33 0.19
C THR A 164 -6.67 21.61 1.00
N LYS A 165 -6.89 21.50 2.30
CA LYS A 165 -7.03 22.65 3.22
C LYS A 165 -5.68 23.27 3.63
N HIS A 166 -4.61 22.45 3.68
CA HIS A 166 -3.35 22.84 4.33
C HIS A 166 -2.16 22.97 3.37
N THR A 167 -2.35 22.73 2.06
CA THR A 167 -1.28 22.82 1.06
C THR A 167 -1.67 23.68 -0.13
N ASN A 168 -0.65 24.18 -0.84
CA ASN A 168 -0.84 24.61 -2.22
C ASN A 168 -0.72 23.34 -3.12
N TRP A 169 -1.86 22.79 -3.49
CA TRP A 169 -1.92 21.56 -4.30
C TRP A 169 -2.42 21.87 -5.71
N GLN A 170 -1.55 21.67 -6.70
CA GLN A 170 -1.86 21.93 -8.11
C GLN A 170 -1.70 20.67 -8.95
N THR A 171 -2.60 20.52 -9.93
CA THR A 171 -2.50 19.50 -10.97
C THR A 171 -1.61 20.00 -12.08
N ILE A 172 -0.71 19.15 -12.56
CA ILE A 172 0.27 19.42 -13.60
C ILE A 172 0.27 18.30 -14.64
N GLU A 173 0.85 18.55 -15.81
CA GLU A 173 1.15 17.47 -16.75
C GLU A 173 2.21 16.53 -16.17
N PRO A 174 2.21 15.25 -16.57
CA PRO A 174 3.24 14.29 -16.14
C PRO A 174 4.64 14.78 -16.47
N ILE A 175 5.55 14.65 -15.48
CA ILE A 175 6.96 15.02 -15.65
C ILE A 175 7.76 13.74 -15.86
N GLU A 176 8.51 13.68 -16.94
CA GLU A 176 9.30 12.52 -17.29
C GLU A 176 10.57 12.41 -16.44
N THR A 177 11.35 13.52 -16.35
CA THR A 177 12.65 13.56 -15.65
C THR A 177 12.73 14.75 -14.69
N LEU A 178 13.30 14.54 -13.50
CA LEU A 178 13.55 15.58 -12.51
C LEU A 178 15.03 15.94 -12.49
N THR A 179 15.33 17.17 -12.88
CA THR A 179 16.63 17.84 -12.71
C THR A 179 16.41 19.21 -12.06
N ASN A 180 17.46 19.86 -11.58
CA ASN A 180 17.35 21.23 -11.09
C ASN A 180 16.72 22.16 -12.12
N ALA A 181 17.09 22.00 -13.41
CA ALA A 181 16.57 22.84 -14.50
C ALA A 181 15.07 22.59 -14.76
N THR A 182 14.63 21.31 -14.84
CA THR A 182 13.22 20.99 -15.06
C THR A 182 12.35 21.41 -13.87
N LEU A 183 12.85 21.28 -12.65
CA LEU A 183 12.17 21.72 -11.44
C LEU A 183 12.07 23.24 -11.34
N GLU A 184 13.15 23.98 -11.70
CA GLU A 184 13.11 25.45 -11.75
C GLU A 184 12.09 25.92 -12.77
N GLN A 185 12.10 25.37 -13.99
CA GLN A 185 11.13 25.70 -15.02
C GLN A 185 9.69 25.42 -14.56
N LEU A 186 9.46 24.26 -13.94
CA LEU A 186 8.16 23.87 -13.39
C LEU A 186 7.67 24.85 -12.32
N CYS A 187 8.55 25.22 -11.38
CA CYS A 187 8.21 26.18 -10.32
C CYS A 187 7.86 27.55 -10.90
N GLN A 188 8.63 28.07 -11.87
CA GLN A 188 8.34 29.33 -12.51
C GLN A 188 7.01 29.31 -13.26
N GLN A 189 6.74 28.26 -14.05
CA GLN A 189 5.54 28.17 -14.87
C GLN A 189 4.27 27.92 -14.05
N THR A 190 4.36 27.09 -13.01
CA THR A 190 3.19 26.64 -12.24
C THR A 190 2.94 27.49 -11.00
N LEU A 191 4.01 27.92 -10.31
CA LEU A 191 3.93 28.60 -9.01
C LEU A 191 4.31 30.08 -9.07
N GLY A 192 4.90 30.55 -10.18
CA GLY A 192 5.35 31.92 -10.37
C GLY A 192 6.57 32.32 -9.52
N HIS A 193 7.36 31.35 -9.06
CA HIS A 193 8.56 31.61 -8.26
C HIS A 193 9.63 30.54 -8.46
N SER A 194 10.86 30.83 -8.03
CA SER A 194 12.02 29.95 -8.15
C SER A 194 11.96 28.75 -7.19
N LEU A 195 12.64 27.66 -7.59
CA LEU A 195 12.85 26.46 -6.81
C LEU A 195 13.52 26.72 -5.44
N ASN A 196 14.35 27.75 -5.35
CA ASN A 196 15.07 28.11 -4.13
C ASN A 196 14.18 28.52 -2.93
N LYS A 197 12.88 28.74 -3.17
CA LYS A 197 11.89 28.91 -2.08
C LYS A 197 11.62 27.64 -1.30
N PHE A 198 11.97 26.50 -1.84
CA PHE A 198 11.78 25.22 -1.17
C PHE A 198 13.07 24.78 -0.47
N THR A 199 12.91 24.21 0.73
CA THR A 199 14.02 23.62 1.48
C THR A 199 14.53 22.36 0.80
N SER A 200 13.65 21.57 0.22
CA SER A 200 13.96 20.33 -0.51
C SER A 200 12.76 19.91 -1.37
N VAL A 201 13.04 19.16 -2.42
CA VAL A 201 12.02 18.48 -3.23
C VAL A 201 11.96 17.01 -2.81
N ILE A 202 10.77 16.44 -2.83
CA ILE A 202 10.56 15.02 -2.55
C ILE A 202 9.78 14.40 -3.70
N ASP A 203 10.46 13.53 -4.46
CA ASP A 203 9.86 12.77 -5.56
C ASP A 203 9.12 11.55 -5.06
N CYS A 204 7.79 11.55 -5.22
CA CYS A 204 6.87 10.47 -4.86
C CYS A 204 6.07 9.96 -6.07
N ARG A 205 6.57 10.13 -7.31
CA ARG A 205 5.85 9.82 -8.55
C ARG A 205 5.61 8.31 -8.81
N GLY A 206 6.17 7.42 -8.00
CA GLY A 206 6.04 5.98 -8.23
C GLY A 206 6.54 5.59 -9.63
N ASN A 207 5.70 4.96 -10.47
CA ASN A 207 6.09 4.60 -11.84
C ASN A 207 6.43 5.80 -12.74
N GLY A 208 6.01 7.01 -12.39
CA GLY A 208 6.41 8.23 -13.11
C GLY A 208 7.91 8.57 -13.00
N SER A 209 8.64 7.93 -12.08
CA SER A 209 10.09 8.13 -11.91
C SER A 209 10.97 7.18 -12.74
N LYS A 210 10.43 6.44 -13.70
CA LYS A 210 11.19 5.41 -14.44
C LYS A 210 12.36 5.96 -15.23
N ALA A 211 12.22 7.13 -15.82
CA ALA A 211 13.30 7.77 -16.54
C ALA A 211 14.48 8.12 -15.63
N ASP A 212 14.18 8.46 -14.36
CA ASP A 212 15.18 8.81 -13.34
C ASP A 212 15.71 7.57 -12.59
N LEU A 213 14.98 6.49 -12.61
CA LEU A 213 15.26 5.27 -11.82
C LEU A 213 15.23 4.03 -12.75
N LYS A 214 16.35 3.81 -13.46
CA LYS A 214 16.46 2.81 -14.55
C LYS A 214 16.03 1.39 -14.18
N ASP A 215 16.20 0.98 -12.90
CA ASP A 215 15.84 -0.36 -12.44
C ASP A 215 14.37 -0.47 -11.99
N LEU A 216 13.62 0.64 -12.05
CA LEU A 216 12.22 0.66 -11.69
C LEU A 216 11.37 0.05 -12.81
N ARG A 217 10.53 -0.91 -12.45
CA ARG A 217 9.56 -1.51 -13.36
C ARG A 217 8.16 -1.49 -12.77
N GLY A 218 7.17 -1.53 -13.64
CA GLY A 218 5.79 -1.73 -13.25
C GLY A 218 5.45 -3.21 -13.18
N VAL A 219 4.82 -3.65 -12.08
CA VAL A 219 4.24 -5.00 -11.95
C VAL A 219 2.74 -4.88 -11.83
N ARG A 220 2.03 -5.32 -12.86
CA ARG A 220 0.57 -5.22 -12.94
C ARG A 220 -0.10 -6.05 -11.84
N GLY A 221 -1.08 -5.45 -11.18
CA GLY A 221 -1.96 -6.08 -10.22
C GLY A 221 -3.40 -5.72 -10.49
N GLU A 222 -4.26 -6.71 -10.42
CA GLU A 222 -5.69 -6.57 -10.65
C GLU A 222 -6.45 -6.96 -9.39
N VAL A 223 -7.45 -6.18 -9.05
CA VAL A 223 -8.29 -6.37 -7.87
C VAL A 223 -9.76 -6.17 -8.22
N LEU A 224 -10.62 -6.84 -7.48
CA LEU A 224 -12.07 -6.64 -7.53
C LEU A 224 -12.55 -6.13 -6.18
N ARG A 225 -13.54 -5.26 -6.21
CA ARG A 225 -14.32 -4.85 -5.04
C ARG A 225 -15.74 -5.36 -5.20
N VAL A 226 -16.26 -6.00 -4.18
CA VAL A 226 -17.60 -6.60 -4.20
C VAL A 226 -18.39 -6.16 -2.98
N TYR A 227 -19.73 -6.17 -3.11
CA TYR A 227 -20.69 -6.04 -2.02
C TYR A 227 -21.38 -7.40 -1.81
N ALA A 228 -21.28 -7.96 -0.61
CA ALA A 228 -21.78 -9.29 -0.30
C ALA A 228 -22.46 -9.29 1.09
N PRO A 229 -23.74 -8.87 1.16
CA PRO A 229 -24.46 -8.73 2.44
C PRO A 229 -24.71 -10.06 3.17
N GLU A 230 -24.62 -11.19 2.45
CA GLU A 230 -24.76 -12.53 3.02
C GLU A 230 -23.46 -13.07 3.63
N VAL A 231 -22.36 -12.30 3.56
CA VAL A 231 -21.03 -12.67 4.09
C VAL A 231 -20.65 -11.74 5.22
N ASN A 232 -20.16 -12.30 6.33
CA ASN A 232 -19.75 -11.55 7.51
C ASN A 232 -18.33 -11.91 7.95
N LEU A 233 -17.39 -12.01 7.01
CA LEU A 233 -15.98 -12.23 7.30
C LEU A 233 -15.34 -10.97 7.89
N GLN A 234 -14.76 -11.12 9.07
CA GLN A 234 -14.10 -10.02 9.80
C GLN A 234 -12.58 -10.02 9.62
N GLN A 235 -11.99 -11.18 9.44
CA GLN A 235 -10.56 -11.35 9.25
C GLN A 235 -10.16 -11.17 7.79
N CYS A 236 -8.94 -10.71 7.56
CA CYS A 236 -8.33 -10.89 6.26
C CYS A 236 -8.12 -12.38 5.99
N VAL A 237 -8.34 -12.82 4.76
CA VAL A 237 -8.14 -14.21 4.36
C VAL A 237 -7.07 -14.27 3.28
N ARG A 238 -6.10 -15.15 3.46
CA ARG A 238 -5.12 -15.48 2.42
C ARG A 238 -5.37 -16.92 1.97
N LEU A 239 -5.91 -17.05 0.77
CA LEU A 239 -6.13 -18.36 0.16
C LEU A 239 -4.84 -18.82 -0.53
N MET A 240 -4.31 -19.98 -0.08
CA MET A 240 -3.20 -20.63 -0.76
C MET A 240 -3.70 -21.26 -2.05
N HIS A 241 -3.12 -20.83 -3.16
CA HIS A 241 -3.49 -21.28 -4.50
C HIS A 241 -2.22 -21.65 -5.27
N PRO A 242 -2.21 -22.71 -6.10
CA PRO A 242 -1.00 -23.21 -6.77
C PRO A 242 -0.31 -22.19 -7.68
N ARG A 243 -1.07 -21.26 -8.27
CA ARG A 243 -0.52 -20.27 -9.20
C ARG A 243 -0.07 -18.98 -8.51
N TYR A 244 -0.85 -18.48 -7.54
CA TYR A 244 -0.57 -17.23 -6.81
C TYR A 244 -1.39 -17.15 -5.52
N PRO A 245 -0.83 -16.56 -4.47
CA PRO A 245 -1.60 -16.32 -3.25
C PRO A 245 -2.64 -15.23 -3.52
N LEU A 246 -3.89 -15.53 -3.18
CA LEU A 246 -4.98 -14.59 -3.20
C LEU A 246 -5.26 -14.09 -1.79
N TYR A 247 -5.71 -12.86 -1.67
CA TYR A 247 -6.18 -12.32 -0.41
C TYR A 247 -7.56 -11.68 -0.56
N LEU A 248 -8.32 -11.77 0.51
CA LEU A 248 -9.61 -11.13 0.70
C LEU A 248 -9.49 -10.20 1.91
N ALA A 249 -9.77 -8.93 1.73
CA ALA A 249 -9.73 -7.93 2.79
C ALA A 249 -11.14 -7.36 3.02
N PRO A 250 -11.70 -7.46 4.25
CA PRO A 250 -12.99 -6.89 4.58
C PRO A 250 -12.95 -5.35 4.57
N ARG A 251 -14.11 -4.76 4.34
CA ARG A 251 -14.38 -3.33 4.40
C ARG A 251 -15.70 -3.09 5.14
N PRO A 252 -16.00 -1.86 5.57
CA PRO A 252 -17.32 -1.52 6.08
C PRO A 252 -18.44 -1.89 5.10
N ASP A 253 -19.64 -2.05 5.63
CA ASP A 253 -20.87 -2.23 4.87
C ASP A 253 -20.84 -3.46 3.94
N HIS A 254 -20.34 -4.59 4.44
CA HIS A 254 -20.26 -5.86 3.70
C HIS A 254 -19.51 -5.76 2.36
N GLN A 255 -18.61 -4.81 2.24
CA GLN A 255 -17.71 -4.74 1.10
C GLN A 255 -16.45 -5.56 1.33
N TYR A 256 -15.90 -6.09 0.26
CA TYR A 256 -14.69 -6.88 0.27
C TYR A 256 -13.82 -6.53 -0.93
N VAL A 257 -12.50 -6.54 -0.71
CA VAL A 257 -11.52 -6.42 -1.79
C VAL A 257 -10.81 -7.74 -1.95
N ILE A 258 -10.91 -8.34 -3.14
CA ILE A 258 -10.15 -9.54 -3.49
C ILE A 258 -9.05 -9.20 -4.48
N GLY A 259 -7.88 -9.74 -4.28
CA GLY A 259 -6.70 -9.55 -5.13
C GLY A 259 -5.55 -10.43 -4.71
N ALA A 260 -4.48 -10.27 -5.34
CA ALA A 260 -4.33 -9.56 -6.58
C ALA A 260 -3.49 -10.41 -7.51
N THR A 261 -3.74 -10.25 -8.80
CA THR A 261 -2.82 -10.83 -9.78
C THR A 261 -1.42 -10.23 -9.63
N VAL A 262 -0.42 -10.99 -10.04
CA VAL A 262 0.98 -10.54 -10.15
C VAL A 262 1.42 -10.87 -11.57
N ILE A 263 1.47 -9.85 -12.41
CA ILE A 263 1.78 -9.99 -13.83
C ILE A 263 2.97 -9.09 -14.14
N GLU A 264 4.05 -9.66 -14.64
CA GLU A 264 5.22 -8.89 -15.11
C GLU A 264 4.85 -8.19 -16.42
N SER A 265 4.14 -7.07 -16.27
CA SER A 265 3.65 -6.23 -17.36
C SER A 265 3.38 -4.82 -16.85
N GLU A 266 3.52 -3.86 -17.73
CA GLU A 266 3.21 -2.44 -17.48
C GLU A 266 1.90 -2.00 -18.12
N ASP A 267 1.16 -2.95 -18.65
CA ASP A 267 -0.15 -2.72 -19.23
C ASP A 267 -1.12 -2.17 -18.17
N ARG A 268 -1.72 -1.03 -18.45
CA ARG A 268 -2.71 -0.34 -17.61
C ARG A 268 -4.14 -0.48 -18.13
N SER A 269 -4.35 -1.30 -19.15
CA SER A 269 -5.68 -1.61 -19.68
C SER A 269 -6.59 -2.21 -18.60
N PRO A 270 -7.91 -2.20 -18.77
CA PRO A 270 -8.85 -2.82 -17.85
C PRO A 270 -8.56 -4.29 -17.55
N VAL A 271 -9.14 -4.82 -16.47
CA VAL A 271 -8.99 -6.22 -16.05
C VAL A 271 -9.41 -7.17 -17.17
N SER A 272 -8.57 -8.19 -17.44
CA SER A 272 -8.87 -9.18 -18.47
C SER A 272 -9.97 -10.15 -18.03
N VAL A 273 -10.68 -10.74 -18.99
CA VAL A 273 -11.68 -11.79 -18.70
C VAL A 273 -11.07 -12.94 -17.91
N ARG A 274 -9.87 -13.38 -18.27
CA ARG A 274 -9.14 -14.45 -17.54
C ARG A 274 -8.93 -14.09 -16.08
N SER A 275 -8.36 -12.91 -15.80
CA SER A 275 -8.09 -12.45 -14.43
C SER A 275 -9.38 -12.28 -13.63
N ALA A 276 -10.43 -11.74 -14.26
CA ALA A 276 -11.73 -11.61 -13.62
C ALA A 276 -12.32 -12.97 -13.23
N MET A 277 -12.28 -13.96 -14.12
CA MET A 277 -12.74 -15.31 -13.84
C MET A 277 -11.95 -15.98 -12.73
N GLU A 278 -10.61 -15.84 -12.73
CA GLU A 278 -9.74 -16.40 -11.69
C GLU A 278 -10.05 -15.80 -10.31
N LEU A 279 -10.17 -14.48 -10.22
CA LEU A 279 -10.47 -13.79 -8.96
C LEU A 279 -11.89 -14.08 -8.46
N LEU A 280 -12.90 -14.09 -9.36
CA LEU A 280 -14.28 -14.40 -9.00
C LEU A 280 -14.43 -15.86 -8.57
N SER A 281 -13.78 -16.81 -9.26
CA SER A 281 -13.80 -18.22 -8.89
C SER A 281 -13.17 -18.45 -7.52
N ALA A 282 -12.04 -17.80 -7.24
CA ALA A 282 -11.39 -17.87 -5.94
C ALA A 282 -12.27 -17.28 -4.83
N LEU A 283 -12.89 -16.13 -5.08
CA LEU A 283 -13.82 -15.50 -4.15
C LEU A 283 -14.98 -16.44 -3.79
N TYR A 284 -15.64 -17.02 -4.82
CA TYR A 284 -16.72 -17.98 -4.65
C TYR A 284 -16.28 -19.23 -3.87
N SER A 285 -15.05 -19.68 -4.07
CA SER A 285 -14.51 -20.86 -3.38
C SER A 285 -14.22 -20.62 -1.89
N ILE A 286 -13.99 -19.37 -1.48
CA ILE A 286 -13.77 -19.01 -0.07
C ILE A 286 -15.08 -19.16 0.72
N HIS A 287 -16.16 -18.62 0.19
CA HIS A 287 -17.45 -18.69 0.86
C HIS A 287 -18.59 -18.62 -0.17
N ARG A 288 -19.59 -19.54 -0.06
CA ARG A 288 -20.71 -19.63 -1.01
C ARG A 288 -21.60 -18.39 -1.07
N GLY A 289 -21.70 -17.60 0.00
CA GLY A 289 -22.43 -16.35 0.03
C GLY A 289 -21.92 -15.31 -0.97
N PHE A 290 -20.71 -15.47 -1.49
CA PHE A 290 -20.21 -14.63 -2.56
C PHE A 290 -20.84 -14.92 -3.95
N ALA A 291 -21.62 -16.01 -4.09
CA ALA A 291 -22.31 -16.30 -5.35
C ALA A 291 -23.24 -15.16 -5.79
N GLU A 292 -23.90 -14.53 -4.82
CA GLU A 292 -24.84 -13.42 -5.05
C GLU A 292 -24.22 -12.04 -4.83
N ALA A 293 -22.92 -11.96 -4.60
CA ALA A 293 -22.23 -10.69 -4.43
C ALA A 293 -22.34 -9.80 -5.68
N ARG A 294 -22.41 -8.51 -5.47
CA ARG A 294 -22.41 -7.53 -6.55
C ARG A 294 -20.99 -7.04 -6.79
N VAL A 295 -20.51 -7.15 -8.02
CA VAL A 295 -19.21 -6.61 -8.41
C VAL A 295 -19.35 -5.09 -8.54
N LEU A 296 -18.70 -4.36 -7.66
CA LEU A 296 -18.71 -2.89 -7.62
C LEU A 296 -17.64 -2.28 -8.53
N GLU A 297 -16.46 -2.89 -8.54
CA GLU A 297 -15.29 -2.42 -9.30
C GLU A 297 -14.42 -3.59 -9.74
N MET A 298 -13.83 -3.44 -10.92
CA MET A 298 -12.68 -4.19 -11.40
C MET A 298 -11.60 -3.20 -11.81
N ARG A 299 -10.44 -3.23 -11.15
CA ARG A 299 -9.37 -2.26 -11.39
C ARG A 299 -8.02 -2.93 -11.56
N ALA A 300 -7.20 -2.33 -12.42
CA ALA A 300 -5.82 -2.73 -12.64
C ALA A 300 -4.88 -1.54 -12.48
N HIS A 301 -3.71 -1.76 -11.91
CA HIS A 301 -2.64 -0.77 -11.87
C HIS A 301 -1.28 -1.45 -11.76
N CYS A 302 -0.20 -0.71 -12.10
CA CYS A 302 1.16 -1.21 -11.99
C CYS A 302 1.80 -0.74 -10.68
N ARG A 303 2.34 -1.68 -9.92
CA ARG A 303 3.10 -1.41 -8.70
C ARG A 303 4.53 -1.01 -9.07
N PRO A 304 5.11 0.06 -8.49
CA PRO A 304 6.50 0.42 -8.71
C PRO A 304 7.42 -0.57 -7.98
N ALA A 305 8.16 -1.38 -8.70
CA ALA A 305 9.02 -2.44 -8.17
C ALA A 305 10.49 -2.24 -8.55
N LEU A 306 11.38 -2.40 -7.58
CA LEU A 306 12.83 -2.55 -7.78
C LEU A 306 13.19 -4.04 -7.90
N PRO A 307 14.39 -4.40 -8.38
CA PRO A 307 14.78 -5.78 -8.59
C PRO A 307 14.71 -6.66 -7.32
N ASP A 308 15.07 -6.09 -6.17
CA ASP A 308 15.04 -6.74 -4.86
C ASP A 308 13.68 -6.67 -4.15
N HIS A 309 12.71 -5.97 -4.74
CA HIS A 309 11.38 -5.68 -4.18
C HIS A 309 11.39 -4.90 -2.85
N LEU A 310 12.50 -4.26 -2.51
CA LEU A 310 12.64 -3.42 -1.32
C LEU A 310 12.53 -1.92 -1.67
N PRO A 311 11.88 -1.12 -0.82
CA PRO A 311 11.79 0.32 -1.05
C PRO A 311 13.13 1.02 -0.80
N THR A 312 13.31 2.17 -1.45
CA THR A 312 14.52 2.96 -1.31
C THR A 312 14.20 4.44 -1.11
N ILE A 313 15.06 5.12 -0.36
CA ILE A 313 15.14 6.58 -0.26
C ILE A 313 16.50 6.97 -0.81
N ARG A 314 16.51 7.63 -1.98
CA ARG A 314 17.73 8.10 -2.66
C ARG A 314 17.85 9.60 -2.51
N GLN A 315 19.04 10.06 -2.14
CA GLN A 315 19.39 11.47 -2.14
C GLN A 315 19.73 11.91 -3.57
N GLN A 316 19.22 13.08 -3.94
CA GLN A 316 19.47 13.73 -5.23
C GLN A 316 20.00 15.15 -4.97
N GLU A 317 20.50 15.83 -6.01
CA GLU A 317 20.95 17.22 -5.90
C GLU A 317 19.83 18.18 -5.46
N TRP A 318 18.59 17.90 -5.86
CA TRP A 318 17.42 18.70 -5.56
C TRP A 318 16.65 18.24 -4.29
N GLY A 319 17.00 17.11 -3.70
CA GLY A 319 16.29 16.59 -2.51
C GLY A 319 16.31 15.07 -2.39
N TYR A 320 15.14 14.45 -2.30
CA TYR A 320 15.01 13.01 -2.11
C TYR A 320 14.01 12.38 -3.07
N GLN A 321 14.28 11.14 -3.45
CA GLN A 321 13.37 10.28 -4.17
C GLN A 321 13.03 9.07 -3.30
N ILE A 322 11.75 8.79 -3.11
CA ILE A 322 11.25 7.62 -2.37
C ILE A 322 10.39 6.76 -3.29
N ASN A 323 10.77 5.47 -3.47
CA ASN A 323 10.15 4.59 -4.45
C ASN A 323 10.38 3.10 -4.12
N GLY A 324 9.84 2.21 -4.98
CA GLY A 324 10.12 0.77 -4.93
C GLY A 324 9.29 -0.01 -3.91
N LEU A 325 8.18 0.55 -3.39
CA LEU A 325 7.39 -0.13 -2.35
C LEU A 325 6.64 -1.38 -2.87
N TYR A 326 6.60 -1.60 -4.18
CA TYR A 326 6.00 -2.78 -4.79
C TYR A 326 4.59 -3.05 -4.25
N ARG A 327 4.34 -4.22 -3.68
CA ARG A 327 3.05 -4.58 -3.09
C ARG A 327 2.92 -4.18 -1.61
N HIS A 328 3.98 -3.66 -1.01
CA HIS A 328 4.07 -3.34 0.41
C HIS A 328 3.80 -1.86 0.72
N GLY A 329 3.14 -1.11 -0.18
CA GLY A 329 2.94 0.33 -0.02
C GLY A 329 2.32 0.72 1.32
N TYR A 330 1.19 0.12 1.70
CA TYR A 330 0.55 0.39 2.99
C TYR A 330 1.30 -0.23 4.18
N LEU A 331 1.95 -1.36 3.95
CA LEU A 331 2.74 -2.02 4.99
C LEU A 331 4.00 -1.23 5.35
N LEU A 332 4.73 -0.70 4.36
CA LEU A 332 6.03 -0.06 4.59
C LEU A 332 5.99 1.47 4.44
N GLY A 333 4.91 2.03 3.90
CA GLY A 333 4.79 3.47 3.66
C GLY A 333 5.09 4.33 4.90
N PRO A 334 4.48 4.07 6.07
CA PRO A 334 4.74 4.84 7.27
C PRO A 334 6.21 4.84 7.70
N VAL A 335 6.84 3.68 7.81
CA VAL A 335 8.25 3.60 8.27
C VAL A 335 9.20 4.26 7.27
N MET A 336 8.94 4.15 5.97
CA MET A 336 9.73 4.82 4.94
C MET A 336 9.60 6.34 5.01
N VAL A 337 8.40 6.85 5.28
CA VAL A 337 8.19 8.29 5.49
C VAL A 337 8.87 8.76 6.77
N GLU A 338 8.80 8.02 7.87
CA GLU A 338 9.50 8.36 9.13
C GLU A 338 11.03 8.42 8.92
N GLN A 339 11.60 7.45 8.20
CA GLN A 339 13.01 7.48 7.81
C GLN A 339 13.38 8.68 6.94
N LEU A 340 12.50 9.06 6.01
CA LEU A 340 12.69 10.27 5.20
C LEU A 340 12.69 11.53 6.06
N LEU A 341 11.74 11.66 6.99
CA LEU A 341 11.65 12.81 7.90
C LEU A 341 12.92 12.93 8.78
N THR A 342 13.44 11.81 9.25
CA THR A 342 14.71 11.77 9.98
C THR A 342 15.86 12.33 9.14
N LYS A 343 16.01 11.85 7.88
CA LYS A 343 17.03 12.37 6.96
C LYS A 343 16.89 13.87 6.67
N LEU A 344 15.66 14.36 6.53
CA LEU A 344 15.37 15.79 6.32
C LEU A 344 15.71 16.65 7.56
N SER A 345 15.64 16.09 8.76
CA SER A 345 16.02 16.78 9.98
C SER A 345 17.56 16.86 10.15
N GLU A 346 18.27 15.75 9.90
CA GLU A 346 19.73 15.65 10.02
C GLU A 346 20.46 16.57 9.04
N GLN A 347 19.97 16.73 7.81
CA GLN A 347 20.56 17.67 6.84
C GLN A 347 20.54 19.11 7.32
N THR A 348 19.60 19.47 8.16
CA THR A 348 19.48 20.85 8.65
C THR A 348 20.53 21.16 9.70
N ASP A 349 20.93 20.18 10.51
CA ASP A 349 21.94 20.34 11.56
C ASP A 349 23.35 20.39 10.95
N SER A 350 23.55 19.80 9.77
CA SER A 350 24.83 19.79 9.06
C SER A 350 25.12 21.01 8.17
N GLY A 351 24.17 21.94 8.04
CA GLY A 351 24.38 23.23 7.35
C GLY A 351 24.55 23.16 5.83
N VAL A 352 24.29 22.02 5.19
CA VAL A 352 24.38 21.85 3.75
C VAL A 352 23.16 22.49 3.09
N ARG A 353 23.29 23.77 2.68
CA ARG A 353 22.36 24.38 1.70
C ARG A 353 22.79 23.90 0.33
N TYR A 354 21.84 23.37 -0.46
CA TYR A 354 22.09 23.13 -1.88
C TYR A 354 22.53 24.45 -2.53
N ALA A 355 23.70 24.43 -3.15
CA ALA A 355 24.33 25.62 -3.71
C ALA A 355 23.46 26.24 -4.80
N SER A 356 23.39 27.54 -4.75
CA SER A 356 22.81 28.47 -5.73
C SER A 356 23.32 28.25 -7.15
#